data_49e50b4b2d1b1c57dc882f8a665dbd7c
#
_entry.id   49e50b4b2d1b1c57dc882f8a665dbd7c
#
_cell.length_a   1.000
_cell.length_b   1.000
_cell.length_c   1.000
_cell.angle_alpha   90.00
_cell.angle_beta   90.00
_cell.angle_gamma   90.00
#
_symmetry.space_group_name_H-M   'P 1'
#
loop_
_entity.id
_entity.type
_entity.pdbx_description
1 polymer ?
#
loop_
_entity_poly.entity_id
_entity_poly.type
_entity_poly.pdbx_seq_one_letter_code
_entity_poly.pdbx_strand_id
1 'polypeptide(L)'
;VTTIKLKVIDENIEFTSSPPIYSGDVNTISTLFEFGGNWEGFTKTAVFYREIETPYMQVLKDDECYIPHEVMMTAGRIYIGVFGVKDDKVKTSEVVFYDIGTGVMTFGSIPEPSDEIWQQILAELGNIRKLAEEMSQGQEDFIEQMEQTFQRYYEELKTISANFMSVEDVDRICGGDYDPTYDDYNAEPIPIEELEKILV
;
A
#
# COMPACT_ATOMS: atom_id res chain seq x y z
N VAL A 1 11.95 -9.69 20.14
CA VAL A 1 12.59 -9.58 18.83
C VAL A 1 13.99 -9.03 19.04
N THR A 2 14.99 -9.70 18.49
CA THR A 2 16.38 -9.23 18.48
C THR A 2 16.58 -8.36 17.25
N THR A 3 17.07 -7.12 17.44
CA THR A 3 17.24 -6.18 16.32
C THR A 3 18.71 -5.88 16.07
N ILE A 4 19.16 -6.16 14.87
CA ILE A 4 20.45 -5.71 14.35
C ILE A 4 20.25 -4.29 13.81
N LYS A 5 21.09 -3.34 14.22
CA LYS A 5 20.99 -1.97 13.74
C LYS A 5 22.13 -1.64 12.81
N LEU A 6 21.79 -1.07 11.67
CA LEU A 6 22.73 -0.64 10.65
C LEU A 6 22.50 0.84 10.34
N LYS A 7 23.58 1.52 10.04
CA LYS A 7 23.54 2.90 9.56
C LYS A 7 24.06 2.95 8.14
N VAL A 8 23.30 3.60 7.27
CA VAL A 8 23.62 3.74 5.85
C VAL A 8 23.75 5.22 5.53
N ILE A 9 24.97 5.65 5.21
CA ILE A 9 25.25 7.03 4.79
C ILE A 9 25.83 6.98 3.39
N ASP A 10 25.10 7.57 2.46
CA ASP A 10 25.39 7.47 1.03
C ASP A 10 25.50 6.01 0.59
N GLU A 11 26.66 5.49 0.28
CA GLU A 11 26.90 4.11 -0.15
C GLU A 11 27.47 3.24 0.99
N ASN A 12 27.98 3.87 2.06
CA ASN A 12 28.59 3.16 3.17
C ASN A 12 27.51 2.60 4.10
N ILE A 13 27.73 1.36 4.56
CA ILE A 13 26.87 0.67 5.54
C ILE A 13 27.74 0.17 6.70
N GLU A 14 27.30 0.39 7.93
CA GLU A 14 28.00 -0.03 9.14
C GLU A 14 27.02 -0.52 10.21
N PHE A 15 27.48 -1.43 11.07
CA PHE A 15 26.69 -1.86 12.23
C PHE A 15 26.77 -0.83 13.35
N THR A 16 25.62 -0.39 13.85
CA THR A 16 25.52 0.39 15.09
C THR A 16 25.15 -0.49 16.28
N SER A 17 24.53 -1.65 16.04
CA SER A 17 24.29 -2.70 17.05
C SER A 17 24.33 -4.07 16.38
N SER A 18 25.09 -4.98 16.97
CA SER A 18 25.31 -6.33 16.43
C SER A 18 25.18 -7.40 17.53
N PRO A 19 23.93 -7.65 18.02
CA PRO A 19 23.69 -8.69 19.04
C PRO A 19 23.92 -10.07 18.45
N PRO A 20 24.41 -11.05 19.24
CA PRO A 20 24.62 -12.40 18.75
C PRO A 20 23.27 -13.01 18.29
N ILE A 21 23.30 -13.65 17.13
CA ILE A 21 22.15 -14.36 16.56
C ILE A 21 22.56 -15.80 16.24
N TYR A 22 21.58 -16.70 16.20
CA TYR A 22 21.81 -18.12 16.05
C TYR A 22 20.96 -18.69 14.92
N SER A 23 21.47 -19.76 14.28
CA SER A 23 20.74 -20.46 13.24
C SER A 23 19.49 -21.17 13.77
N GLY A 24 18.49 -21.26 12.90
CA GLY A 24 17.20 -21.87 13.23
C GLY A 24 16.16 -20.91 13.81
N ASP A 25 16.51 -19.64 14.01
CA ASP A 25 15.56 -18.61 14.39
C ASP A 25 14.69 -18.19 13.19
N VAL A 26 13.37 -18.10 13.39
CA VAL A 26 12.40 -17.73 12.35
C VAL A 26 11.58 -16.54 12.81
N ASN A 27 11.60 -15.45 12.05
CA ASN A 27 10.84 -14.22 12.32
C ASN A 27 11.04 -13.59 13.72
N THR A 28 12.19 -13.88 14.34
CA THR A 28 12.54 -13.35 15.68
C THR A 28 13.66 -12.33 15.62
N ILE A 29 14.30 -12.18 14.46
CA ILE A 29 15.43 -11.29 14.24
C ILE A 29 15.06 -10.29 13.17
N SER A 30 15.12 -9.00 13.51
CA SER A 30 14.90 -7.90 12.58
C SER A 30 16.20 -7.12 12.30
N THR A 31 16.18 -6.40 11.20
CA THR A 31 17.19 -5.40 10.86
C THR A 31 16.55 -4.04 10.78
N LEU A 32 17.10 -3.07 11.50
CA LEU A 32 16.68 -1.67 11.45
C LEU A 32 17.79 -0.86 10.79
N PHE A 33 17.45 -0.09 9.78
CA PHE A 33 18.37 0.74 9.03
C PHE A 33 18.15 2.22 9.33
N GLU A 34 19.19 2.93 9.71
CA GLU A 34 19.20 4.38 9.87
C GLU A 34 19.81 4.99 8.61
N PHE A 35 19.01 5.62 7.77
CA PHE A 35 19.45 6.22 6.53
C PHE A 35 19.83 7.68 6.69
N GLY A 36 20.98 8.04 6.13
CA GLY A 36 21.44 9.41 6.01
C GLY A 36 21.84 9.76 4.58
N GLY A 37 22.10 11.04 4.32
CA GLY A 37 22.50 11.49 3.00
C GLY A 37 21.35 11.45 1.97
N ASN A 38 21.61 10.86 0.80
CA ASN A 38 20.73 10.95 -0.38
C ASN A 38 19.73 9.80 -0.50
N TRP A 39 19.20 9.25 0.60
CA TRP A 39 18.24 8.12 0.59
C TRP A 39 16.78 8.55 0.72
N GLU A 40 16.51 9.84 0.84
CA GLU A 40 15.16 10.36 1.00
C GLU A 40 14.30 10.14 -0.25
N GLY A 41 13.09 9.63 -0.04
CA GLY A 41 12.12 9.35 -1.09
C GLY A 41 12.42 8.12 -1.94
N PHE A 42 13.45 7.31 -1.61
CA PHE A 42 13.68 6.01 -2.24
C PHE A 42 12.84 4.92 -1.56
N THR A 43 12.22 4.04 -2.36
CA THR A 43 11.72 2.76 -1.88
C THR A 43 12.89 1.84 -1.66
N LYS A 44 13.13 1.45 -0.41
CA LYS A 44 14.34 0.75 0.02
C LYS A 44 14.07 -0.75 0.17
N THR A 45 15.03 -1.55 -0.23
CA THR A 45 14.95 -3.02 -0.17
C THR A 45 16.26 -3.55 0.40
N ALA A 46 16.17 -4.31 1.49
CA ALA A 46 17.30 -5.03 2.03
C ALA A 46 17.55 -6.32 1.25
N VAL A 47 18.79 -6.67 1.07
CA VAL A 47 19.25 -7.86 0.36
C VAL A 47 20.10 -8.70 1.32
N PHE A 48 19.71 -9.96 1.45
CA PHE A 48 20.40 -10.94 2.29
C PHE A 48 20.86 -12.10 1.43
N TYR A 49 22.08 -12.55 1.57
CA TYR A 49 22.57 -13.73 0.85
C TYR A 49 23.68 -14.43 1.63
N ARG A 50 23.87 -15.70 1.30
CA ARG A 50 24.98 -16.53 1.71
C ARG A 50 25.82 -16.83 0.49
N GLU A 51 27.13 -16.60 0.54
CA GLU A 51 28.01 -16.78 -0.62
C GLU A 51 27.45 -16.10 -1.89
N ILE A 52 27.70 -16.64 -3.07
CA ILE A 52 27.25 -16.07 -4.37
C ILE A 52 25.90 -16.68 -4.82
N GLU A 53 25.14 -17.22 -3.88
CA GLU A 53 23.85 -17.84 -4.17
C GLU A 53 22.72 -16.81 -4.36
N THR A 54 21.50 -17.33 -4.57
CA THR A 54 20.31 -16.50 -4.81
C THR A 54 20.07 -15.51 -3.66
N PRO A 55 20.03 -14.19 -3.93
CA PRO A 55 19.77 -13.21 -2.90
C PRO A 55 18.29 -13.23 -2.48
N TYR A 56 18.04 -13.06 -1.21
CA TYR A 56 16.71 -12.87 -0.62
C TYR A 56 16.48 -11.39 -0.38
N MET A 57 15.37 -10.87 -0.89
CA MET A 57 15.04 -9.45 -0.86
C MET A 57 13.85 -9.19 0.05
N GLN A 58 13.95 -8.13 0.87
CA GLN A 58 12.89 -7.68 1.76
C GLN A 58 12.70 -6.17 1.59
N VAL A 59 11.50 -5.75 1.18
CA VAL A 59 11.17 -4.32 1.14
C VAL A 59 11.09 -3.81 2.56
N LEU A 60 11.76 -2.69 2.84
CA LEU A 60 11.75 -2.07 4.17
C LEU A 60 10.41 -1.37 4.42
N LYS A 61 9.83 -1.65 5.58
CA LYS A 61 8.71 -0.91 6.13
C LYS A 61 9.19 -0.15 7.36
N ASP A 62 9.05 1.16 7.35
CA ASP A 62 9.57 2.03 8.40
C ASP A 62 11.08 1.80 8.65
N ASP A 63 11.84 1.60 7.56
CA ASP A 63 13.26 1.31 7.55
C ASP A 63 13.66 0.00 8.30
N GLU A 64 12.71 -0.92 8.51
CA GLU A 64 12.90 -2.21 9.19
C GLU A 64 12.40 -3.38 8.33
N CYS A 65 13.05 -4.55 8.47
CA CYS A 65 12.55 -5.82 7.96
C CYS A 65 13.07 -7.00 8.80
N TYR A 66 12.41 -8.16 8.70
CA TYR A 66 12.93 -9.39 9.26
C TYR A 66 14.02 -10.01 8.37
N ILE A 67 15.00 -10.68 8.99
CA ILE A 67 15.95 -11.48 8.23
C ILE A 67 15.21 -12.73 7.70
N PRO A 68 15.30 -13.01 6.39
CA PRO A 68 14.68 -14.19 5.80
C PRO A 68 15.18 -15.48 6.48
N HIS A 69 14.26 -16.38 6.80
CA HIS A 69 14.61 -17.63 7.49
C HIS A 69 15.57 -18.50 6.67
N GLU A 70 15.53 -18.40 5.35
CA GLU A 70 16.38 -19.16 4.44
C GLU A 70 17.87 -18.87 4.70
N VAL A 71 18.22 -17.63 4.99
CA VAL A 71 19.61 -17.29 5.34
C VAL A 71 19.95 -17.61 6.80
N MET A 72 18.93 -17.89 7.63
CA MET A 72 19.09 -18.27 9.04
C MET A 72 19.12 -19.79 9.28
N MET A 73 18.93 -20.61 8.25
CA MET A 73 18.84 -22.08 8.39
C MET A 73 20.10 -22.72 8.93
N THR A 74 21.26 -22.17 8.63
CA THR A 74 22.56 -22.73 9.03
C THR A 74 23.45 -21.67 9.65
N ALA A 75 24.38 -22.08 10.51
CA ALA A 75 25.41 -21.20 11.04
C ALA A 75 26.38 -20.75 9.94
N GLY A 76 27.06 -19.64 10.13
CA GLY A 76 28.04 -19.10 9.21
C GLY A 76 27.75 -17.68 8.79
N ARG A 77 28.44 -17.22 7.76
CA ARG A 77 28.39 -15.83 7.34
C ARG A 77 27.21 -15.54 6.43
N ILE A 78 26.53 -14.43 6.69
CA ILE A 78 25.55 -13.80 5.78
C ILE A 78 26.06 -12.43 5.36
N TYR A 79 25.61 -11.99 4.21
CA TYR A 79 25.89 -10.69 3.65
C TYR A 79 24.62 -9.86 3.60
N ILE A 80 24.71 -8.59 3.99
CA ILE A 80 23.59 -7.65 4.10
C ILE A 80 23.94 -6.40 3.32
N GLY A 81 23.05 -5.99 2.42
CA GLY A 81 23.14 -4.74 1.69
C GLY A 81 21.75 -4.14 1.49
N VAL A 82 21.69 -2.93 0.98
CA VAL A 82 20.44 -2.24 0.66
C VAL A 82 20.53 -1.61 -0.71
N PHE A 83 19.46 -1.68 -1.47
CA PHE A 83 19.28 -0.81 -2.62
C PHE A 83 17.96 -0.04 -2.51
N GLY A 84 17.91 1.11 -3.17
CA GLY A 84 16.73 1.94 -3.25
C GLY A 84 16.39 2.26 -4.70
N VAL A 85 15.10 2.36 -4.98
CA VAL A 85 14.57 2.75 -6.30
C VAL A 85 13.71 4.00 -6.12
N LYS A 86 13.95 5.00 -6.97
CA LYS A 86 13.15 6.22 -7.04
C LYS A 86 13.10 6.67 -8.50
N ASP A 87 11.89 6.67 -9.07
CA ASP A 87 11.67 6.96 -10.49
C ASP A 87 12.52 6.02 -11.38
N ASP A 88 13.44 6.58 -12.17
CA ASP A 88 14.40 5.88 -13.02
C ASP A 88 15.77 5.64 -12.36
N LYS A 89 15.93 6.00 -11.08
CA LYS A 89 17.20 5.95 -10.34
C LYS A 89 17.25 4.74 -9.44
N VAL A 90 18.39 4.08 -9.46
CA VAL A 90 18.73 3.00 -8.52
C VAL A 90 19.97 3.41 -7.74
N LYS A 91 19.91 3.28 -6.43
CA LYS A 91 21.03 3.51 -5.52
C LYS A 91 21.31 2.23 -4.75
N THR A 92 22.59 1.92 -4.50
CA THR A 92 23.01 0.73 -3.78
C THR A 92 23.96 1.11 -2.66
N SER A 93 23.93 0.36 -1.55
CA SER A 93 24.95 0.44 -0.52
C SER A 93 26.11 -0.54 -0.81
N GLU A 94 27.19 -0.38 -0.09
CA GLU A 94 28.16 -1.47 0.13
C GLU A 94 27.47 -2.66 0.81
N VAL A 95 28.21 -3.76 0.93
CA VAL A 95 27.77 -4.98 1.58
C VAL A 95 28.56 -5.20 2.85
N VAL A 96 27.87 -5.44 3.96
CA VAL A 96 28.48 -5.88 5.22
C VAL A 96 28.20 -7.35 5.46
N PHE A 97 28.99 -7.99 6.28
CA PHE A 97 28.78 -9.38 6.66
C PHE A 97 28.45 -9.52 8.15
N TYR A 98 27.66 -10.54 8.46
CA TYR A 98 27.29 -10.89 9.83
C TYR A 98 27.48 -12.40 10.05
N ASP A 99 28.05 -12.78 11.18
CA ASP A 99 28.28 -14.19 11.48
C ASP A 99 27.15 -14.73 12.39
N ILE A 100 26.46 -15.77 11.92
CA ILE A 100 25.38 -16.46 12.61
C ILE A 100 25.99 -17.61 13.39
N GLY A 101 25.78 -17.65 14.70
CA GLY A 101 26.18 -18.76 15.57
C GLY A 101 25.36 -20.02 15.33
N THR A 102 25.87 -21.16 15.81
CA THR A 102 25.16 -22.44 15.73
C THR A 102 24.03 -22.47 16.77
N GLY A 103 22.78 -22.54 16.31
CA GLY A 103 21.61 -22.72 17.15
C GLY A 103 21.22 -24.19 17.32
N VAL A 104 20.39 -24.48 18.29
CA VAL A 104 19.96 -25.84 18.63
C VAL A 104 19.18 -26.50 17.49
N MET A 105 18.47 -25.71 16.69
CA MET A 105 17.64 -26.17 15.56
C MET A 105 18.38 -26.33 14.24
N THR A 106 19.71 -26.11 14.22
CA THR A 106 20.53 -26.16 12.99
C THR A 106 20.44 -27.53 12.24
N PHE A 107 20.09 -28.60 12.92
CA PHE A 107 20.06 -29.95 12.38
C PHE A 107 18.64 -30.53 12.22
N GLY A 108 17.61 -29.73 12.49
CA GLY A 108 16.21 -30.15 12.36
C GLY A 108 15.57 -29.65 11.07
N SER A 109 14.54 -30.35 10.61
CA SER A 109 13.63 -29.78 9.62
C SER A 109 13.03 -28.49 10.17
N ILE A 110 12.89 -27.47 9.32
CA ILE A 110 12.14 -26.27 9.66
C ILE A 110 10.77 -26.73 10.11
N PRO A 111 10.33 -26.37 11.34
CA PRO A 111 8.97 -26.71 11.74
C PRO A 111 8.01 -26.05 10.74
N GLU A 112 7.08 -26.82 10.21
CA GLU A 112 5.97 -26.24 9.45
C GLU A 112 5.32 -25.16 10.31
N PRO A 113 4.85 -24.04 9.71
CA PRO A 113 4.11 -23.03 10.45
C PRO A 113 3.06 -23.72 11.29
N SER A 114 3.06 -23.45 12.60
CA SER A 114 2.11 -24.12 13.50
C SER A 114 0.67 -23.86 13.02
N ASP A 115 -0.24 -24.80 13.27
CA ASP A 115 -1.68 -24.62 13.00
C ASP A 115 -2.19 -23.28 13.52
N GLU A 116 -1.59 -22.77 14.59
CA GLU A 116 -1.89 -21.46 15.18
C GLU A 116 -1.57 -20.30 14.23
N ILE A 117 -0.47 -20.35 13.48
CA ILE A 117 -0.12 -19.31 12.50
C ILE A 117 -1.09 -19.36 11.32
N TRP A 118 -1.46 -20.54 10.84
CA TRP A 118 -2.48 -20.70 9.82
C TRP A 118 -3.84 -20.18 10.27
N GLN A 119 -4.23 -20.44 11.52
CA GLN A 119 -5.47 -19.91 12.08
C GLN A 119 -5.44 -18.38 12.21
N GLN A 120 -4.31 -17.80 12.60
CA GLN A 120 -4.15 -16.34 12.63
C GLN A 120 -4.27 -15.72 11.23
N ILE A 121 -3.62 -16.31 10.22
CA ILE A 121 -3.73 -15.83 8.83
C ILE A 121 -5.18 -15.92 8.34
N LEU A 122 -5.87 -17.02 8.60
CA LEU A 122 -7.26 -17.21 8.22
C LEU A 122 -8.20 -16.23 8.95
N ALA A 123 -7.92 -15.93 10.22
CA ALA A 123 -8.67 -14.93 10.99
C ALA A 123 -8.48 -13.52 10.42
N GLU A 124 -7.24 -13.15 10.07
CA GLU A 124 -6.96 -11.85 9.44
C GLU A 124 -7.59 -11.72 8.04
N LEU A 125 -7.56 -12.77 7.23
CA LEU A 125 -8.28 -12.78 5.95
C LEU A 125 -9.79 -12.64 6.15
N GLY A 126 -10.35 -13.27 7.20
CA GLY A 126 -11.75 -13.10 7.59
C GLY A 126 -12.08 -11.65 7.99
N ASN A 127 -11.20 -11.00 8.76
CA ASN A 127 -11.36 -9.60 9.15
C ASN A 127 -11.30 -8.65 7.94
N ILE A 128 -10.36 -8.88 7.02
CA ILE A 128 -10.24 -8.08 5.78
C ILE A 128 -11.50 -8.22 4.93
N ARG A 129 -12.03 -9.45 4.79
CA ARG A 129 -13.26 -9.69 4.05
C ARG A 129 -14.45 -8.96 4.67
N LYS A 130 -14.59 -9.04 5.99
CA LYS A 130 -15.65 -8.34 6.72
C LYS A 130 -15.55 -6.82 6.55
N LEU A 131 -14.34 -6.26 6.63
CA LEU A 131 -14.10 -4.83 6.40
C LEU A 131 -14.47 -4.41 4.98
N ALA A 132 -14.19 -5.24 3.98
CA ALA A 132 -14.54 -5.00 2.59
C ALA A 132 -16.08 -5.05 2.39
N GLU A 133 -16.77 -5.98 3.05
CA GLU A 133 -18.24 -6.07 3.03
C GLU A 133 -18.88 -4.84 3.72
N GLU A 134 -18.37 -4.39 4.85
CA GLU A 134 -18.82 -3.19 5.56
C GLU A 134 -18.61 -1.91 4.73
N MET A 135 -17.47 -1.79 4.03
CA MET A 135 -17.21 -0.68 3.10
C MET A 135 -18.16 -0.67 1.92
N SER A 136 -18.47 -1.84 1.34
CA SER A 136 -19.42 -1.97 0.23
C SER A 136 -20.83 -1.57 0.65
N GLN A 137 -21.27 -2.00 1.82
CA GLN A 137 -22.57 -1.67 2.38
C GLN A 137 -22.69 -0.17 2.69
N GLY A 138 -21.63 0.44 3.22
CA GLY A 138 -21.59 1.89 3.45
C GLY A 138 -21.70 2.71 2.15
N GLN A 139 -21.19 2.21 1.04
CA GLN A 139 -21.35 2.85 -0.27
C GLN A 139 -22.79 2.75 -0.79
N GLU A 140 -23.44 1.61 -0.63
CA GLU A 140 -24.84 1.42 -1.01
C GLU A 140 -25.77 2.33 -0.20
N ASP A 141 -25.58 2.40 1.13
CA ASP A 141 -26.33 3.27 2.01
C ASP A 141 -26.14 4.77 1.65
N PHE A 142 -24.93 5.17 1.28
CA PHE A 142 -24.64 6.54 0.83
C PHE A 142 -25.36 6.88 -0.48
N ILE A 143 -25.37 5.98 -1.45
CA ILE A 143 -26.08 6.16 -2.73
C ILE A 143 -27.57 6.30 -2.48
N GLU A 144 -28.16 5.44 -1.65
CA GLU A 144 -29.58 5.50 -1.30
C GLU A 144 -29.95 6.83 -0.62
N GLN A 145 -29.13 7.32 0.32
CA GLN A 145 -29.33 8.62 0.95
C GLN A 145 -29.22 9.79 -0.04
N MET A 146 -28.30 9.70 -0.97
CA MET A 146 -28.17 10.68 -2.05
C MET A 146 -29.41 10.71 -2.93
N GLU A 147 -29.91 9.56 -3.35
CA GLU A 147 -31.14 9.46 -4.16
C GLU A 147 -32.36 10.02 -3.43
N GLN A 148 -32.56 9.68 -2.16
CA GLN A 148 -33.65 10.23 -1.34
C GLN A 148 -33.54 11.76 -1.19
N THR A 149 -32.33 12.27 -1.01
CA THR A 149 -32.08 13.71 -0.90
C THR A 149 -32.40 14.41 -2.22
N PHE A 150 -31.99 13.83 -3.34
CA PHE A 150 -32.26 14.35 -4.67
C PHE A 150 -33.76 14.40 -4.97
N GLN A 151 -34.50 13.34 -4.64
CA GLN A 151 -35.95 13.28 -4.80
C GLN A 151 -36.66 14.35 -3.97
N ARG A 152 -36.22 14.56 -2.73
CA ARG A 152 -36.78 15.62 -1.87
C ARG A 152 -36.58 17.02 -2.48
N TYR A 153 -35.37 17.34 -2.94
CA TYR A 153 -35.10 18.63 -3.59
C TYR A 153 -35.90 18.80 -4.90
N TYR A 154 -36.04 17.74 -5.64
CA TYR A 154 -36.83 17.75 -6.86
C TYR A 154 -38.31 18.09 -6.58
N GLU A 155 -38.95 17.47 -5.59
CA GLU A 155 -40.33 17.79 -5.20
C GLU A 155 -40.48 19.21 -4.60
N GLU A 156 -39.46 19.68 -3.84
CA GLU A 156 -39.45 21.07 -3.36
C GLU A 156 -39.40 22.07 -4.54
N LEU A 157 -38.51 21.87 -5.50
CA LEU A 157 -38.41 22.70 -6.71
C LEU A 157 -39.71 22.67 -7.52
N LYS A 158 -40.32 21.53 -7.67
CA LYS A 158 -41.62 21.38 -8.36
C LYS A 158 -42.72 22.17 -7.64
N THR A 159 -42.75 22.13 -6.32
CA THR A 159 -43.70 22.89 -5.50
C THR A 159 -43.48 24.42 -5.63
N ILE A 160 -42.21 24.86 -5.59
CA ILE A 160 -41.84 26.24 -5.78
C ILE A 160 -42.25 26.71 -7.20
N SER A 161 -41.92 25.93 -8.20
CA SER A 161 -42.25 26.18 -9.59
C SER A 161 -43.76 26.31 -9.81
N ALA A 162 -44.59 25.42 -9.24
CA ALA A 162 -46.02 25.47 -9.30
C ALA A 162 -46.66 26.72 -8.65
N ASN A 163 -45.95 27.31 -7.66
CA ASN A 163 -46.42 28.54 -7.00
C ASN A 163 -46.07 29.84 -7.77
N PHE A 164 -45.12 29.78 -8.68
CA PHE A 164 -44.64 30.95 -9.43
C PHE A 164 -44.95 30.92 -10.92
N MET A 165 -45.32 29.75 -11.47
CA MET A 165 -45.59 29.55 -12.87
C MET A 165 -46.95 28.81 -13.03
N SER A 166 -47.69 29.11 -14.11
CA SER A 166 -48.86 28.34 -14.43
C SER A 166 -48.48 26.88 -14.75
N VAL A 167 -49.38 25.92 -14.53
CA VAL A 167 -49.15 24.52 -14.85
C VAL A 167 -48.73 24.37 -16.32
N GLU A 168 -49.28 25.20 -17.21
CA GLU A 168 -48.98 25.22 -18.65
C GLU A 168 -47.50 25.71 -18.91
N ASP A 169 -46.99 26.64 -18.09
CA ASP A 169 -45.63 27.12 -18.20
C ASP A 169 -44.61 26.06 -17.65
N VAL A 170 -45.02 25.36 -16.61
CA VAL A 170 -44.23 24.22 -16.08
C VAL A 170 -44.15 23.09 -17.08
N ASP A 171 -45.26 22.70 -17.68
CA ASP A 171 -45.33 21.66 -18.72
C ASP A 171 -44.53 22.08 -19.96
N ARG A 172 -44.52 23.37 -20.31
CA ARG A 172 -43.75 23.89 -21.45
C ARG A 172 -42.22 23.85 -21.17
N ILE A 173 -41.81 24.08 -19.94
CA ILE A 173 -40.41 24.09 -19.55
C ILE A 173 -39.89 22.67 -19.23
N CYS A 174 -40.72 21.84 -18.60
CA CYS A 174 -40.33 20.51 -18.12
C CYS A 174 -40.77 19.36 -19.01
N GLY A 175 -41.65 19.55 -19.97
CA GLY A 175 -42.22 18.38 -20.64
C GLY A 175 -42.92 18.56 -21.94
N GLY A 176 -42.94 19.67 -22.58
CA GLY A 176 -43.87 19.72 -23.70
C GLY A 176 -43.26 19.85 -25.08
N ASP A 177 -42.41 20.75 -25.26
CA ASP A 177 -41.84 21.07 -26.57
C ASP A 177 -40.30 20.95 -26.57
N TYR A 178 -39.81 19.82 -26.08
CA TYR A 178 -38.49 19.43 -26.48
C TYR A 178 -38.53 19.03 -27.95
N ASP A 179 -38.21 19.98 -28.81
CA ASP A 179 -37.97 19.69 -30.21
C ASP A 179 -36.64 18.94 -30.31
N PRO A 180 -36.70 17.62 -30.59
CA PRO A 180 -35.48 16.82 -30.73
C PRO A 180 -34.67 17.20 -31.98
N THR A 181 -35.12 18.17 -32.76
CA THR A 181 -34.40 18.74 -33.91
C THR A 181 -33.55 19.93 -33.50
N TYR A 182 -33.64 20.44 -32.27
CA TYR A 182 -32.74 21.44 -31.78
C TYR A 182 -31.45 20.77 -31.33
N ASP A 183 -30.48 20.78 -32.23
CA ASP A 183 -29.20 20.05 -32.16
C ASP A 183 -28.20 20.79 -31.26
N ASP A 184 -28.58 21.12 -30.02
CA ASP A 184 -27.66 21.68 -29.04
C ASP A 184 -26.68 20.62 -28.41
N TYR A 185 -26.85 19.33 -28.82
CA TYR A 185 -25.94 18.26 -28.43
C TYR A 185 -24.71 18.10 -29.34
N ASN A 186 -24.57 18.94 -30.36
CA ASN A 186 -23.34 19.05 -31.16
C ASN A 186 -22.35 20.07 -30.59
N ALA A 187 -22.44 20.41 -29.31
CA ALA A 187 -21.33 21.06 -28.63
C ALA A 187 -20.15 20.10 -28.66
N GLU A 188 -19.12 20.43 -29.43
CA GLU A 188 -17.87 19.67 -29.42
C GLU A 188 -17.42 19.51 -27.96
N PRO A 189 -16.99 18.30 -27.52
CA PRO A 189 -16.52 18.09 -26.17
C PRO A 189 -15.43 19.11 -25.87
N ILE A 190 -15.61 19.86 -24.79
CA ILE A 190 -14.62 20.85 -24.34
C ILE A 190 -13.28 20.14 -24.21
N PRO A 191 -12.23 20.55 -24.93
CA PRO A 191 -10.92 19.90 -24.84
C PRO A 191 -10.44 19.92 -23.39
N ILE A 192 -9.85 18.81 -22.95
CA ILE A 192 -9.34 18.63 -21.57
C ILE A 192 -8.41 19.78 -21.17
N GLU A 193 -7.67 20.36 -22.12
CA GLU A 193 -6.79 21.53 -21.93
C GLU A 193 -7.55 22.83 -21.55
N GLU A 194 -8.84 22.95 -21.88
CA GLU A 194 -9.66 24.07 -21.43
C GLU A 194 -10.29 23.83 -20.06
N LEU A 195 -10.58 22.59 -19.70
CA LEU A 195 -11.05 22.24 -18.34
C LEU A 195 -9.98 22.45 -17.29
N GLU A 196 -8.70 22.23 -17.62
CA GLU A 196 -7.59 22.50 -16.69
C GLU A 196 -7.39 23.99 -16.40
N LYS A 197 -7.82 24.89 -17.28
CA LYS A 197 -7.75 26.36 -17.03
C LYS A 197 -8.84 26.89 -16.12
N ILE A 198 -9.92 26.13 -15.90
CA ILE A 198 -11.06 26.54 -15.05
C ILE A 198 -10.85 26.06 -13.59
N LEU A 199 -9.93 25.12 -13.36
CA LEU A 199 -9.66 24.49 -12.06
C LEU A 199 -8.41 25.07 -11.34
N VAL A 200 -7.84 26.19 -11.79
CA VAL A 200 -6.72 26.90 -11.15
C VAL A 200 -7.23 28.10 -10.35
#